data_10c5413f33a8ec7241c079233629a15d
#
_entry.id   10c5413f33a8ec7241c079233629a15d
#
_cell.length_a   1.000
_cell.length_b   1.000
_cell.length_c   1.000
_cell.angle_alpha   90.00
_cell.angle_beta   90.00
_cell.angle_gamma   90.00
#
_symmetry.space_group_name_H-M   'P 1'
#
loop_
_entity.id
_entity.type
_entity.pdbx_description
1 polymer ?
#
loop_
_entity_poly.entity_id
_entity_poly.type
_entity_poly.pdbx_seq_one_letter_code
_entity_poly.pdbx_strand_id
1 'polypeptide(L)'
;LGGSKVQIGGPTGAFIVIIYGIIQQHGLTGLLIATIMAGILLIVMGLFKMGNVIKFVPYPVIIGFTAGIAVTIFSTQMNDLFGMGIQDAPADFIHKWICYFQHWRDINWWAFAIGIASLLIIIFSTKLSKKIPGSLVAIVLMTLVVWLLRKFGGITSITTIGDLYTLPSGMPAPHLPELNLSDGQTLISLVQELFP
;
A
#
# COMPACT_ATOMS: atom_id res chain seq x y z
N LEU A 1 9.56 16.04 13.28
CA LEU A 1 11.01 16.06 13.05
C LEU A 1 11.35 16.04 11.54
N GLY A 2 10.66 16.80 10.70
CA GLY A 2 10.97 16.89 9.27
C GLY A 2 11.64 18.22 8.91
N GLY A 3 12.55 18.21 7.92
CA GLY A 3 13.23 19.39 7.43
C GLY A 3 12.37 20.30 6.56
N SER A 4 11.19 19.87 6.15
CA SER A 4 10.24 20.61 5.29
C SER A 4 8.86 20.71 5.95
N LYS A 5 8.23 21.89 5.83
CA LYS A 5 6.86 22.13 6.35
C LYS A 5 5.77 21.50 5.47
N VAL A 6 6.11 21.04 4.29
CA VAL A 6 5.17 20.50 3.28
C VAL A 6 5.41 19.04 2.95
N GLN A 7 6.28 18.37 3.70
CA GLN A 7 6.60 16.96 3.50
C GLN A 7 5.93 16.10 4.57
N ILE A 8 5.26 15.04 4.14
CA ILE A 8 4.74 13.98 5.00
C ILE A 8 5.73 12.81 4.89
N GLY A 9 6.43 12.52 5.98
CA GLY A 9 7.27 11.33 6.07
C GLY A 9 6.43 10.11 6.42
N GLY A 10 6.62 9.02 5.70
CA GLY A 10 5.91 7.78 5.99
C GLY A 10 5.90 6.81 4.81
N PRO A 11 5.38 5.61 5.01
CA PRO A 11 5.28 4.62 3.95
C PRO A 11 4.35 5.12 2.83
N THR A 12 4.74 4.87 1.59
CA THR A 12 3.95 5.21 0.41
C THR A 12 3.56 3.95 -0.34
N GLY A 13 2.48 4.01 -1.13
CA GLY A 13 2.05 2.91 -1.99
C GLY A 13 3.13 2.43 -2.99
N ALA A 14 4.13 3.28 -3.28
CA ALA A 14 5.27 2.91 -4.12
C ALA A 14 6.12 1.78 -3.56
N PHE A 15 6.18 1.66 -2.22
CA PHE A 15 6.97 0.63 -1.55
C PHE A 15 6.22 -0.69 -1.34
N ILE A 16 4.93 -0.77 -1.67
CA ILE A 16 4.12 -1.99 -1.46
C ILE A 16 4.79 -3.20 -2.10
N VAL A 17 5.26 -3.09 -3.33
CA VAL A 17 5.89 -4.20 -4.07
C VAL A 17 7.16 -4.67 -3.36
N ILE A 18 7.99 -3.74 -2.90
CA ILE A 18 9.26 -4.04 -2.20
C ILE A 18 8.95 -4.68 -0.84
N ILE A 19 8.05 -4.07 -0.06
CA ILE A 19 7.65 -4.57 1.27
C ILE A 19 7.05 -5.97 1.14
N TYR A 20 6.16 -6.18 0.17
CA TYR A 20 5.54 -7.49 -0.06
C TYR A 20 6.59 -8.54 -0.45
N GLY A 21 7.54 -8.20 -1.31
CA GLY A 21 8.64 -9.09 -1.69
C GLY A 21 9.50 -9.49 -0.49
N ILE A 22 9.85 -8.53 0.38
CA ILE A 22 10.62 -8.80 1.61
C ILE A 22 9.82 -9.69 2.57
N ILE A 23 8.54 -9.41 2.77
CA ILE A 23 7.69 -10.21 3.67
C ILE A 23 7.55 -11.65 3.16
N GLN A 24 7.40 -11.84 1.85
CA GLN A 24 7.30 -13.18 1.27
C GLN A 24 8.59 -14.00 1.41
N GLN A 25 9.74 -13.37 1.28
CA GLN A 25 11.04 -14.05 1.33
C GLN A 25 11.58 -14.21 2.76
N HIS A 26 11.43 -13.16 3.57
CA HIS A 26 12.10 -13.07 4.89
C HIS A 26 11.14 -12.83 6.06
N GLY A 27 9.83 -12.83 5.80
CA GLY A 27 8.81 -12.58 6.83
C GLY A 27 8.85 -11.18 7.43
N LEU A 28 8.13 -10.99 8.53
CA LEU A 28 8.07 -9.70 9.24
C LEU A 28 9.42 -9.31 9.87
N THR A 29 10.21 -10.29 10.30
CA THR A 29 11.54 -10.04 10.88
C THR A 29 12.48 -9.43 9.84
N GLY A 30 12.47 -9.96 8.61
CA GLY A 30 13.25 -9.39 7.50
C GLY A 30 12.84 -7.95 7.19
N LEU A 31 11.55 -7.64 7.20
CA LEU A 31 11.05 -6.28 7.01
C LEU A 31 11.53 -5.32 8.11
N LEU A 32 11.53 -5.75 9.37
CA LEU A 32 12.01 -4.94 10.49
C LEU A 32 13.50 -4.62 10.35
N ILE A 33 14.31 -5.62 10.01
CA ILE A 33 15.75 -5.45 9.79
C ILE A 33 15.99 -4.50 8.61
N ALA A 34 15.33 -4.72 7.49
CA ALA A 34 15.44 -3.85 6.31
C ALA A 34 15.06 -2.39 6.63
N THR A 35 14.02 -2.18 7.44
CA THR A 35 13.58 -0.84 7.86
C THR A 35 14.62 -0.16 8.74
N ILE A 36 15.21 -0.89 9.68
CA ILE A 36 16.29 -0.37 10.54
C ILE A 36 17.52 0.00 9.70
N MET A 37 17.91 -0.88 8.77
CA MET A 37 19.04 -0.61 7.86
C MET A 37 18.78 0.62 6.99
N ALA A 38 17.59 0.73 6.41
CA ALA A 38 17.19 1.91 5.65
C ALA A 38 17.23 3.19 6.49
N GLY A 39 16.79 3.13 7.75
CA GLY A 39 16.86 4.24 8.70
C GLY A 39 18.30 4.68 8.98
N ILE A 40 19.21 3.74 9.20
CA ILE A 40 20.64 4.02 9.39
C ILE A 40 21.24 4.67 8.15
N LEU A 41 20.96 4.11 6.96
CA LEU A 41 21.43 4.68 5.70
C LEU A 41 20.94 6.12 5.50
N LEU A 42 19.68 6.40 5.79
CA LEU A 42 19.11 7.75 5.69
C LEU A 42 19.79 8.72 6.65
N ILE A 43 20.12 8.29 7.87
CA ILE A 43 20.88 9.11 8.82
C ILE A 43 22.26 9.43 8.27
N VAL A 44 22.98 8.42 7.78
CA VAL A 44 24.32 8.60 7.17
C VAL A 44 24.25 9.56 5.99
N MET A 45 23.31 9.35 5.06
CA MET A 45 23.09 10.24 3.92
C MET A 45 22.75 11.68 4.36
N GLY A 46 21.98 11.82 5.44
CA GLY A 46 21.66 13.13 6.03
C GLY A 46 22.90 13.85 6.56
N LEU A 47 23.77 13.14 7.29
CA LEU A 47 25.04 13.68 7.82
C LEU A 47 25.97 14.16 6.70
N PHE A 48 26.05 13.40 5.60
CA PHE A 48 26.84 13.79 4.42
C PHE A 48 26.14 14.83 3.52
N LYS A 49 24.95 15.33 3.92
CA LYS A 49 24.17 16.31 3.16
C LYS A 49 23.89 15.85 1.70
N MET A 50 23.77 14.54 1.51
CA MET A 50 23.54 13.94 0.18
C MET A 50 22.22 14.36 -0.47
N GLY A 51 21.30 14.97 0.26
CA GLY A 51 20.11 15.59 -0.31
C GLY A 51 20.41 16.63 -1.41
N ASN A 52 21.61 17.21 -1.42
CA ASN A 52 22.02 18.10 -2.49
C ASN A 52 22.31 17.38 -3.82
N VAL A 53 22.57 16.07 -3.78
CA VAL A 53 22.81 15.26 -4.99
C VAL A 53 21.54 15.15 -5.85
N ILE A 54 20.36 15.27 -5.25
CA ILE A 54 19.06 15.24 -5.96
C ILE A 54 18.98 16.34 -7.03
N LYS A 55 19.68 17.46 -6.84
CA LYS A 55 19.72 18.56 -7.82
C LYS A 55 20.34 18.16 -9.17
N PHE A 56 21.15 17.11 -9.17
CA PHE A 56 21.77 16.59 -10.39
C PHE A 56 20.96 15.54 -11.11
N VAL A 57 19.81 15.10 -10.52
CA VAL A 57 18.90 14.15 -11.16
C VAL A 57 18.14 14.85 -12.28
N PRO A 58 18.28 14.42 -13.55
CA PRO A 58 17.55 15.01 -14.66
C PRO A 58 16.04 14.91 -14.48
N TYR A 59 15.33 15.96 -14.82
CA TYR A 59 13.86 16.03 -14.70
C TYR A 59 13.11 14.87 -15.38
N PRO A 60 13.52 14.38 -16.60
CA PRO A 60 12.88 13.22 -17.21
C PRO A 60 12.94 11.94 -16.37
N VAL A 61 14.01 11.75 -15.58
CA VAL A 61 14.14 10.59 -14.68
C VAL A 61 13.10 10.65 -13.59
N ILE A 62 12.88 11.84 -13.00
CA ILE A 62 11.87 12.06 -11.95
C ILE A 62 10.48 11.78 -12.51
N ILE A 63 10.16 12.27 -13.72
CA ILE A 63 8.86 12.01 -14.35
C ILE A 63 8.68 10.52 -14.63
N GLY A 64 9.68 9.87 -15.23
CA GLY A 64 9.62 8.44 -15.55
C GLY A 64 9.41 7.59 -14.30
N PHE A 65 10.16 7.87 -13.24
CA PHE A 65 10.01 7.20 -11.94
C PHE A 65 8.61 7.38 -11.36
N THR A 66 8.11 8.61 -11.33
CA THR A 66 6.78 8.91 -10.78
C THR A 66 5.67 8.27 -11.61
N ALA A 67 5.78 8.28 -12.94
CA ALA A 67 4.84 7.62 -13.83
C ALA A 67 4.85 6.09 -13.64
N GLY A 68 6.02 5.49 -13.50
CA GLY A 68 6.16 4.06 -13.22
C GLY A 68 5.49 3.66 -11.89
N ILE A 69 5.70 4.46 -10.84
CA ILE A 69 5.02 4.26 -9.56
C ILE A 69 3.49 4.35 -9.74
N ALA A 70 2.99 5.35 -10.46
CA ALA A 70 1.55 5.53 -10.68
C ALA A 70 0.94 4.31 -11.39
N VAL A 71 1.59 3.79 -12.41
CA VAL A 71 1.14 2.57 -13.14
C VAL A 71 1.16 1.35 -12.23
N THR A 72 2.19 1.21 -11.39
CA THR A 72 2.30 0.08 -10.44
C THR A 72 1.18 0.15 -9.41
N ILE A 73 0.93 1.32 -8.81
CA ILE A 73 -0.15 1.50 -7.84
C ILE A 73 -1.51 1.23 -8.50
N PHE A 74 -1.74 1.76 -9.69
CA PHE A 74 -2.96 1.50 -10.45
C PHE A 74 -3.18 0.00 -10.66
N SER A 75 -2.13 -0.74 -11.06
CA SER A 75 -2.22 -2.18 -11.22
C SER A 75 -2.57 -2.92 -9.94
N THR A 76 -2.04 -2.49 -8.78
CA THR A 76 -2.37 -3.15 -7.51
C THR A 76 -3.82 -2.91 -7.08
N GLN A 77 -4.41 -1.78 -7.46
CA GLN A 77 -5.78 -1.43 -7.10
C GLN A 77 -6.85 -2.13 -7.96
N MET A 78 -6.46 -2.78 -9.06
CA MET A 78 -7.40 -3.46 -9.96
C MET A 78 -8.15 -4.60 -9.27
N ASN A 79 -7.44 -5.41 -8.48
CA ASN A 79 -8.04 -6.50 -7.71
C ASN A 79 -9.20 -6.01 -6.82
N ASP A 80 -8.95 -4.93 -6.08
CA ASP A 80 -9.90 -4.38 -5.12
C ASP A 80 -11.06 -3.65 -5.83
N LEU A 81 -10.75 -2.91 -6.90
CA LEU A 81 -11.75 -2.19 -7.68
C LEU A 81 -12.76 -3.15 -8.32
N PHE A 82 -12.28 -4.27 -8.87
CA PHE A 82 -13.14 -5.29 -9.45
C PHE A 82 -13.64 -6.32 -8.44
N GLY A 83 -13.18 -6.26 -7.19
CA GLY A 83 -13.59 -7.18 -6.13
C GLY A 83 -13.32 -8.63 -6.45
N MET A 84 -12.21 -8.94 -7.14
CA MET A 84 -11.87 -10.30 -7.59
C MET A 84 -11.48 -11.23 -6.43
N GLY A 85 -11.09 -10.67 -5.26
CA GLY A 85 -10.76 -11.45 -4.06
C GLY A 85 -9.48 -12.27 -4.17
N ILE A 86 -8.57 -11.93 -5.07
CA ILE A 86 -7.29 -12.63 -5.26
C ILE A 86 -6.37 -12.27 -4.09
N GLN A 87 -6.09 -13.23 -3.20
CA GLN A 87 -5.26 -13.01 -2.01
C GLN A 87 -3.76 -13.07 -2.32
N ASP A 88 -3.35 -13.95 -3.23
CA ASP A 88 -1.94 -14.19 -3.59
C ASP A 88 -1.61 -13.70 -5.00
N ALA A 89 -1.95 -12.43 -5.30
CA ALA A 89 -1.59 -11.84 -6.58
C ALA A 89 -0.06 -11.73 -6.71
N PRO A 90 0.54 -12.16 -7.85
CA PRO A 90 1.98 -12.07 -8.05
C PRO A 90 2.53 -10.65 -7.84
N ALA A 91 3.72 -10.53 -7.26
CA ALA A 91 4.38 -9.23 -7.08
C ALA A 91 4.79 -8.60 -8.42
N ASP A 92 5.19 -9.45 -9.37
CA ASP A 92 5.61 -9.03 -10.71
C ASP A 92 4.47 -8.44 -11.53
N PHE A 93 4.76 -7.33 -12.23
CA PHE A 93 3.77 -6.57 -12.98
C PHE A 93 3.07 -7.40 -14.08
N ILE A 94 3.85 -8.13 -14.88
CA ILE A 94 3.32 -8.89 -16.03
C ILE A 94 2.46 -10.06 -15.56
N HIS A 95 2.98 -10.85 -14.62
CA HIS A 95 2.26 -12.00 -14.06
C HIS A 95 1.00 -11.57 -13.31
N LYS A 96 1.01 -10.39 -12.68
CA LYS A 96 -0.18 -9.80 -12.05
C LYS A 96 -1.29 -9.54 -13.06
N TRP A 97 -0.98 -8.93 -14.19
CA TRP A 97 -1.98 -8.69 -15.23
C TRP A 97 -2.49 -9.98 -15.88
N ILE A 98 -1.61 -10.97 -16.10
CA ILE A 98 -2.03 -12.31 -16.56
C ILE A 98 -3.01 -12.94 -15.57
N CYS A 99 -2.70 -12.86 -14.26
CA CYS A 99 -3.58 -13.36 -13.21
C CYS A 99 -4.96 -12.68 -13.23
N TYR A 100 -5.02 -11.35 -13.41
CA TYR A 100 -6.28 -10.63 -13.51
C TYR A 100 -7.10 -11.04 -14.75
N PHE A 101 -6.47 -11.23 -15.89
CA PHE A 101 -7.13 -11.73 -17.09
C PHE A 101 -7.66 -13.16 -16.94
N GLN A 102 -6.99 -14.01 -16.17
CA GLN A 102 -7.47 -15.36 -15.89
C GLN A 102 -8.70 -15.35 -14.98
N HIS A 103 -8.79 -14.39 -14.05
CA HIS A 103 -9.88 -14.25 -13.08
C HIS A 103 -10.94 -13.22 -13.49
N TRP A 104 -11.03 -12.85 -14.77
CA TRP A 104 -11.99 -11.85 -15.24
C TRP A 104 -13.46 -12.22 -15.00
N ARG A 105 -13.76 -13.51 -14.79
CA ARG A 105 -15.10 -14.02 -14.47
C ARG A 105 -15.48 -13.86 -13.00
N ASP A 106 -14.49 -13.64 -12.15
CA ASP A 106 -14.70 -13.51 -10.70
C ASP A 106 -14.98 -12.06 -10.28
N ILE A 107 -15.29 -11.19 -11.27
CA ILE A 107 -15.58 -9.77 -11.02
C ILE A 107 -16.87 -9.66 -10.19
N ASN A 108 -16.74 -8.98 -9.05
CA ASN A 108 -17.86 -8.60 -8.21
C ASN A 108 -18.44 -7.27 -8.67
N TRP A 109 -19.57 -7.31 -9.38
CA TRP A 109 -20.23 -6.12 -9.92
C TRP A 109 -20.68 -5.14 -8.84
N TRP A 110 -20.97 -5.59 -7.63
CA TRP A 110 -21.29 -4.71 -6.50
C TRP A 110 -20.08 -3.95 -6.03
N ALA A 111 -18.93 -4.60 -5.87
CA ALA A 111 -17.67 -3.96 -5.52
C ALA A 111 -17.27 -2.93 -6.57
N PHE A 112 -17.38 -3.28 -7.86
CA PHE A 112 -17.11 -2.39 -8.97
C PHE A 112 -18.01 -1.15 -8.96
N ALA A 113 -19.33 -1.33 -8.78
CA ALA A 113 -20.29 -0.22 -8.71
C ALA A 113 -19.97 0.73 -7.54
N ILE A 114 -19.61 0.19 -6.37
CA ILE A 114 -19.20 0.95 -5.20
C ILE A 114 -17.90 1.72 -5.48
N GLY A 115 -16.91 1.08 -6.11
CA GLY A 115 -15.66 1.70 -6.52
C GLY A 115 -15.89 2.88 -7.47
N ILE A 116 -16.70 2.71 -8.51
CA ILE A 116 -17.05 3.79 -9.44
C ILE A 116 -17.83 4.90 -8.74
N ALA A 117 -18.81 4.57 -7.89
CA ALA A 117 -19.54 5.57 -7.12
C ALA A 117 -18.62 6.38 -6.21
N SER A 118 -17.65 5.72 -5.55
CA SER A 118 -16.62 6.39 -4.74
C SER A 118 -15.78 7.36 -5.55
N LEU A 119 -15.33 6.95 -6.75
CA LEU A 119 -14.58 7.82 -7.65
C LEU A 119 -15.40 9.05 -8.08
N LEU A 120 -16.66 8.86 -8.42
CA LEU A 120 -17.54 9.97 -8.77
C LEU A 120 -17.72 10.93 -7.59
N ILE A 121 -17.94 10.42 -6.39
CA ILE A 121 -18.05 11.26 -5.18
C ILE A 121 -16.76 12.07 -4.97
N ILE A 122 -15.58 11.47 -5.11
CA ILE A 122 -14.29 12.16 -4.97
C ILE A 122 -14.20 13.31 -6.00
N ILE A 123 -14.51 13.04 -7.26
CA ILE A 123 -14.43 14.04 -8.35
C ILE A 123 -15.41 15.18 -8.12
N PHE A 124 -16.65 14.89 -7.75
CA PHE A 124 -17.67 15.90 -7.55
C PHE A 124 -17.48 16.68 -6.25
N SER A 125 -17.07 16.01 -5.17
CA SER A 125 -16.87 16.67 -3.87
C SER A 125 -15.75 17.70 -3.90
N THR A 126 -14.70 17.48 -4.68
CA THR A 126 -13.61 18.45 -4.87
C THR A 126 -14.08 19.73 -5.59
N LYS A 127 -15.11 19.61 -6.45
CA LYS A 127 -15.74 20.78 -7.09
C LYS A 127 -16.68 21.53 -6.16
N LEU A 128 -17.34 20.82 -5.24
CA LEU A 128 -18.34 21.38 -4.33
C LEU A 128 -17.70 22.08 -3.13
N SER A 129 -16.65 21.51 -2.55
CA SER A 129 -15.95 22.08 -1.40
C SER A 129 -14.44 21.82 -1.47
N LYS A 130 -13.66 22.89 -1.46
CA LYS A 130 -12.20 22.82 -1.36
C LYS A 130 -11.69 22.61 0.08
N LYS A 131 -12.59 22.70 1.08
CA LYS A 131 -12.21 22.63 2.50
C LYS A 131 -12.17 21.18 3.03
N ILE A 132 -12.97 20.28 2.46
CA ILE A 132 -13.07 18.89 2.90
C ILE A 132 -12.43 18.00 1.83
N PRO A 133 -11.49 17.11 2.22
CA PRO A 133 -10.92 16.14 1.28
C PRO A 133 -12.01 15.23 0.70
N GLY A 134 -12.10 15.17 -0.64
CA GLY A 134 -13.11 14.35 -1.31
C GLY A 134 -13.05 12.87 -0.96
N SER A 135 -11.86 12.36 -0.67
CA SER A 135 -11.65 10.98 -0.22
C SER A 135 -12.32 10.71 1.12
N LEU A 136 -12.28 11.66 2.07
CA LEU A 136 -12.94 11.52 3.37
C LEU A 136 -14.47 11.46 3.21
N VAL A 137 -15.03 12.31 2.36
CA VAL A 137 -16.46 12.31 2.04
C VAL A 137 -16.86 10.96 1.43
N ALA A 138 -16.07 10.47 0.46
CA ALA A 138 -16.33 9.19 -0.19
C ALA A 138 -16.30 8.02 0.81
N ILE A 139 -15.30 7.96 1.68
CA ILE A 139 -15.19 6.90 2.69
C ILE A 139 -16.42 6.89 3.60
N VAL A 140 -16.79 8.04 4.17
CA VAL A 140 -17.92 8.13 5.10
C VAL A 140 -19.23 7.76 4.41
N LEU A 141 -19.51 8.35 3.24
CA LEU A 141 -20.76 8.09 2.51
C LEU A 141 -20.84 6.64 2.05
N MET A 142 -19.78 6.10 1.44
CA MET A 142 -19.83 4.74 0.91
C MET A 142 -19.85 3.68 2.02
N THR A 143 -19.18 3.94 3.16
CA THR A 143 -19.30 3.05 4.33
C THR A 143 -20.75 3.01 4.83
N LEU A 144 -21.41 4.18 4.91
CA LEU A 144 -22.82 4.24 5.30
C LEU A 144 -23.72 3.50 4.30
N VAL A 145 -23.51 3.72 3.00
CA VAL A 145 -24.27 3.04 1.93
C VAL A 145 -24.10 1.53 2.00
N VAL A 146 -22.86 1.04 2.11
CA VAL A 146 -22.59 -0.39 2.21
C VAL A 146 -23.22 -0.99 3.48
N TRP A 147 -23.14 -0.28 4.60
CA TRP A 147 -23.78 -0.71 5.85
C TRP A 147 -25.30 -0.83 5.70
N LEU A 148 -25.94 0.16 5.05
CA LEU A 148 -27.39 0.12 4.77
C LEU A 148 -27.75 -1.00 3.81
N LEU A 149 -27.00 -1.23 2.74
CA LEU A 149 -27.22 -2.30 1.78
C LEU A 149 -27.08 -3.69 2.41
N ARG A 150 -26.11 -3.87 3.32
CA ARG A 150 -25.99 -5.14 4.06
C ARG A 150 -27.12 -5.35 5.05
N LYS A 151 -27.54 -4.27 5.77
CA LYS A 151 -28.56 -4.37 6.84
C LYS A 151 -29.98 -4.53 6.29
N PHE A 152 -30.33 -3.79 5.25
CA PHE A 152 -31.70 -3.74 4.69
C PHE A 152 -31.84 -4.48 3.36
N GLY A 153 -30.76 -4.51 2.55
CA GLY A 153 -30.77 -5.16 1.24
C GLY A 153 -30.34 -6.62 1.25
N GLY A 154 -29.86 -7.15 2.38
CA GLY A 154 -29.38 -8.53 2.46
C GLY A 154 -28.19 -8.85 1.55
N ILE A 155 -27.49 -7.83 1.02
CA ILE A 155 -26.39 -7.99 0.06
C ILE A 155 -25.12 -8.29 0.86
N THR A 156 -24.76 -9.57 0.95
CA THR A 156 -23.57 -10.05 1.67
C THR A 156 -22.35 -10.19 0.75
N SER A 157 -22.52 -10.02 -0.55
CA SER A 157 -21.44 -10.18 -1.55
C SER A 157 -20.41 -9.03 -1.55
N ILE A 158 -20.66 -7.96 -0.79
CA ILE A 158 -19.73 -6.85 -0.64
C ILE A 158 -18.79 -7.15 0.52
N THR A 159 -17.54 -7.45 0.22
CA THR A 159 -16.51 -7.72 1.23
C THR A 159 -16.05 -6.42 1.86
N THR A 160 -16.02 -6.36 3.20
CA THR A 160 -15.51 -5.22 3.96
C THR A 160 -14.17 -5.57 4.60
N ILE A 161 -13.44 -4.56 5.07
CA ILE A 161 -12.15 -4.76 5.77
C ILE A 161 -12.32 -5.70 6.97
N GLY A 162 -13.44 -5.61 7.69
CA GLY A 162 -13.73 -6.49 8.82
C GLY A 162 -14.03 -7.95 8.45
N ASP A 163 -14.36 -8.22 7.17
CA ASP A 163 -14.55 -9.59 6.67
C ASP A 163 -13.22 -10.21 6.24
N LEU A 164 -12.26 -9.38 5.80
CA LEU A 164 -10.94 -9.82 5.32
C LEU A 164 -9.90 -9.92 6.45
N TYR A 165 -9.97 -9.03 7.43
CA TYR A 165 -8.95 -8.89 8.46
C TYR A 165 -9.57 -8.84 9.85
N THR A 166 -8.99 -9.58 10.79
CA THR A 166 -9.29 -9.43 12.22
C THR A 166 -8.59 -8.19 12.73
N LEU A 167 -9.34 -7.08 12.86
CA LEU A 167 -8.78 -5.84 13.40
C LEU A 167 -8.54 -6.02 14.91
N PRO A 168 -7.32 -5.77 15.41
CA PRO A 168 -7.04 -5.80 16.82
C PRO A 168 -7.89 -4.73 17.53
N SER A 169 -8.58 -5.12 18.60
CA SER A 169 -9.49 -4.24 19.37
C SER A 169 -8.75 -3.25 20.29
N GLY A 170 -7.41 -3.27 20.33
CA GLY A 170 -6.59 -2.42 21.19
C GLY A 170 -5.45 -1.72 20.44
N MET A 171 -4.85 -0.73 21.08
CA MET A 171 -3.59 -0.16 20.58
C MET A 171 -2.52 -1.25 20.55
N PRO A 172 -1.75 -1.38 19.44
CA PRO A 172 -0.64 -2.31 19.39
C PRO A 172 0.35 -1.94 20.51
N ALA A 173 0.59 -2.88 21.41
CA ALA A 173 1.62 -2.70 22.42
C ALA A 173 2.99 -2.65 21.70
N PRO A 174 3.90 -1.77 22.12
CA PRO A 174 5.25 -1.77 21.58
C PRO A 174 5.93 -3.08 22.00
N HIS A 175 6.06 -4.00 21.06
CA HIS A 175 6.84 -5.21 21.22
C HIS A 175 8.22 -4.98 20.62
N LEU A 176 9.25 -5.33 21.37
CA LEU A 176 10.56 -5.51 20.75
C LEU A 176 10.44 -6.67 19.76
N PRO A 177 10.99 -6.55 18.54
CA PRO A 177 10.94 -7.63 17.58
C PRO A 177 11.57 -8.88 18.23
N GLU A 178 10.79 -9.93 18.39
CA GLU A 178 11.34 -11.25 18.70
C GLU A 178 12.15 -11.66 17.49
N LEU A 179 13.46 -11.53 17.61
CA LEU A 179 14.43 -12.04 16.63
C LEU A 179 14.43 -13.56 16.74
N ASN A 180 13.33 -14.19 16.35
CA ASN A 180 13.27 -15.63 16.15
C ASN A 180 14.11 -15.95 14.90
N LEU A 181 15.42 -16.04 15.13
CA LEU A 181 16.38 -16.61 14.19
C LEU A 181 16.16 -18.12 14.18
N SER A 182 15.08 -18.58 13.54
CA SER A 182 14.85 -20.00 13.32
C SER A 182 15.89 -20.47 12.31
N ASP A 183 16.59 -21.52 12.71
CA ASP A 183 17.48 -22.35 11.90
C ASP A 183 18.74 -21.65 11.31
N GLY A 184 19.67 -21.29 12.20
CA GLY A 184 21.07 -21.07 11.81
C GLY A 184 21.35 -19.78 10.99
N GLN A 185 20.34 -18.98 10.73
CA GLN A 185 20.53 -17.67 10.10
C GLN A 185 21.06 -16.68 11.15
N THR A 186 22.29 -16.28 10.98
CA THR A 186 22.89 -15.23 11.78
C THR A 186 22.37 -13.86 11.26
N LEU A 187 22.19 -12.86 12.15
CA LEU A 187 21.86 -11.47 11.73
C LEU A 187 22.74 -10.98 10.57
N ILE A 188 24.01 -11.41 10.54
CA ILE A 188 24.97 -11.06 9.50
C ILE A 188 24.58 -11.66 8.14
N SER A 189 24.09 -12.90 8.09
CA SER A 189 23.65 -13.52 6.83
C SER A 189 22.39 -12.85 6.28
N LEU A 190 21.42 -12.51 7.14
CA LEU A 190 20.22 -11.75 6.74
C LEU A 190 20.58 -10.35 6.23
N VAL A 191 21.53 -9.67 6.88
CA VAL A 191 22.02 -8.36 6.42
C VAL A 191 22.71 -8.48 5.07
N GLN A 192 23.52 -9.52 4.84
CA GLN A 192 24.18 -9.76 3.56
C GLN A 192 23.20 -10.09 2.43
N GLU A 193 22.12 -10.80 2.73
CA GLU A 193 21.11 -11.17 1.74
C GLU A 193 20.16 -9.99 1.41
N LEU A 194 19.89 -9.11 2.37
CA LEU A 194 19.08 -7.90 2.18
C LEU A 194 19.87 -6.74 1.54
N PHE A 195 21.20 -6.84 1.50
CA PHE A 195 22.08 -5.83 0.91
C PHE A 195 22.84 -6.44 -0.27
N PRO A 196 22.24 -6.42 -1.49
CA PRO A 196 22.89 -6.92 -2.70
C PRO A 196 24.07 -6.08 -3.14
#